data_0dd42ad67c0db56f7df87887397c39ff
#
_entry.id   0dd42ad67c0db56f7df87887397c39ff
#
_cell.length_a   1.000
_cell.length_b   1.000
_cell.length_c   1.000
_cell.angle_alpha   90.00
_cell.angle_beta   90.00
_cell.angle_gamma   90.00
#
_symmetry.space_group_name_H-M   'P 1'
#
loop_
_entity.id
_entity.type
_entity.pdbx_description
1 polymer ?
#
loop_
_entity_poly.entity_id
_entity_poly.type
_entity_poly.pdbx_seq_one_letter_code
_entity_poly.pdbx_strand_id
1 'polypeptide(L)'
;MARWGLLLDNPDRHGEYRPMELLDTVDGTRESAEAQLRELVRLYLPSRPRKPKRTRIYRTADGWAMICDGAAGQSFAYRFMLCELEWDSGPADEPKTVWQ
;
A
#
# COMPACT_ATOMS: atom_id res chain seq x y z
N MET A 1 16.24 13.79 -6.59
CA MET A 1 15.50 12.61 -6.99
C MET A 1 14.37 12.37 -6.01
N ALA A 2 13.22 12.01 -6.51
CA ALA A 2 12.05 11.87 -5.63
C ALA A 2 12.09 10.54 -4.90
N ARG A 3 11.46 10.51 -3.73
CA ARG A 3 11.26 9.29 -2.99
C ARG A 3 9.77 9.01 -2.91
N TRP A 4 9.41 7.76 -3.12
CA TRP A 4 8.01 7.34 -3.21
C TRP A 4 7.69 6.31 -2.15
N GLY A 5 6.53 6.45 -1.54
CA GLY A 5 6.01 5.45 -0.63
C GLY A 5 5.02 4.55 -1.35
N LEU A 6 5.15 3.26 -1.13
CA LEU A 6 4.21 2.29 -1.65
C LEU A 6 3.30 1.91 -0.49
N LEU A 7 2.07 2.38 -0.52
CA LEU A 7 1.17 2.27 0.62
C LEU A 7 0.00 1.34 0.34
N LEU A 8 -0.44 0.68 1.38
CA LEU A 8 -1.62 -0.17 1.33
C LEU A 8 -2.68 0.41 2.24
N ASP A 9 -3.86 0.65 1.70
CA ASP A 9 -5.01 1.04 2.47
C ASP A 9 -5.93 -0.16 2.57
N ASN A 10 -6.07 -0.69 3.76
CA ASN A 10 -6.90 -1.85 3.99
C ASN A 10 -7.97 -1.47 4.99
N PRO A 11 -9.07 -0.95 4.53
CA PRO A 11 -10.08 -0.43 5.43
C PRO A 11 -10.90 -1.54 6.04
N ASP A 12 -10.54 -2.61 6.51
CA ASP A 12 -11.29 -3.51 7.06
C ASP A 12 -11.50 -3.50 8.23
N ARG A 13 -12.15 -3.89 8.77
CA ARG A 13 -12.93 -4.73 8.81
C ARG A 13 -12.94 -5.49 9.99
N HIS A 14 -13.69 -6.20 10.48
CA HIS A 14 -13.82 -7.01 11.68
C HIS A 14 -13.55 -6.18 12.92
N GLY A 15 -13.88 -4.90 12.85
CA GLY A 15 -13.70 -4.05 13.99
C GLY A 15 -12.26 -3.62 14.23
N GLU A 16 -11.33 -4.09 13.44
CA GLU A 16 -9.97 -3.66 13.59
C GLU A 16 -9.69 -2.51 12.65
N TYR A 17 -9.27 -1.41 13.20
CA TYR A 17 -8.91 -0.28 12.39
C TYR A 17 -7.48 -0.44 11.92
N ARG A 18 -7.32 -0.60 10.64
CA ARG A 18 -6.00 -0.70 10.06
C ARG A 18 -5.87 0.35 9.01
N PRO A 19 -5.37 1.53 9.39
CA PRO A 19 -5.24 2.59 8.41
C PRO A 19 -4.19 2.21 7.37
N MET A 20 -3.55 3.15 6.78
CA MET A 20 -2.57 2.88 5.76
C MET A 20 -1.32 2.25 6.33
N GLU A 21 -0.72 1.39 5.55
CA GLU A 21 0.52 0.72 5.91
C GLU A 21 1.55 1.03 4.84
N LEU A 22 2.75 1.42 5.24
CA LEU A 22 3.84 1.65 4.31
C LEU A 22 4.48 0.30 4.00
N LEU A 23 4.39 -0.13 2.75
CA LEU A 23 4.93 -1.42 2.36
C LEU A 23 6.39 -1.34 1.95
N ASP A 24 6.76 -0.25 1.27
CA ASP A 24 8.12 -0.11 0.79
C ASP A 24 8.35 1.33 0.38
N THR A 25 9.61 1.70 0.17
CA THR A 25 9.96 3.01 -0.36
C THR A 25 10.87 2.82 -1.57
N VAL A 26 10.78 3.75 -2.51
CA VAL A 26 11.53 3.69 -3.75
C VAL A 26 12.08 5.07 -4.06
N ASP A 27 13.36 5.16 -4.37
CA ASP A 27 13.94 6.40 -4.85
C ASP A 27 14.00 6.35 -6.37
N GLY A 28 13.60 7.42 -7.02
CA GLY A 28 13.70 7.47 -8.47
C GLY A 28 12.53 8.18 -9.11
N THR A 29 12.26 7.81 -10.35
CA THR A 29 11.18 8.42 -11.11
C THR A 29 9.85 7.83 -10.72
N ARG A 30 8.79 8.56 -11.06
CA ARG A 30 7.44 8.05 -10.84
C ARG A 30 7.23 6.73 -11.58
N GLU A 31 7.76 6.66 -12.81
CA GLU A 31 7.60 5.45 -13.62
C GLU A 31 8.27 4.24 -12.99
N SER A 32 9.46 4.43 -12.43
CA SER A 32 10.15 3.30 -11.80
C SER A 32 9.44 2.87 -10.52
N ALA A 33 8.94 3.83 -9.76
CA ALA A 33 8.20 3.52 -8.55
C ALA A 33 6.88 2.83 -8.87
N GLU A 34 6.22 3.27 -9.94
CA GLU A 34 4.98 2.64 -10.37
C GLU A 34 5.21 1.19 -10.78
N ALA A 35 6.32 0.94 -11.49
CA ALA A 35 6.64 -0.42 -11.88
C ALA A 35 6.88 -1.32 -10.68
N GLN A 36 7.53 -0.80 -9.64
CA GLN A 36 7.73 -1.57 -8.42
C GLN A 36 6.44 -1.82 -7.69
N LEU A 37 5.55 -0.84 -7.64
CA LEU A 37 4.25 -1.05 -7.00
C LEU A 37 3.45 -2.10 -7.74
N ARG A 38 3.49 -2.08 -9.07
CA ARG A 38 2.78 -3.08 -9.87
C ARG A 38 3.26 -4.49 -9.53
N GLU A 39 4.58 -4.68 -9.44
CA GLU A 39 5.12 -5.98 -9.08
C GLU A 39 4.69 -6.39 -7.68
N LEU A 40 4.74 -5.45 -6.76
CA LEU A 40 4.36 -5.73 -5.38
C LEU A 40 2.90 -6.17 -5.30
N VAL A 41 2.02 -5.48 -6.03
CA VAL A 41 0.60 -5.83 -6.04
C VAL A 41 0.38 -7.25 -6.56
N ARG A 42 1.11 -7.61 -7.63
CA ARG A 42 0.94 -8.93 -8.22
C ARG A 42 1.41 -10.04 -7.31
N LEU A 43 2.36 -9.75 -6.42
CA LEU A 43 2.91 -10.74 -5.52
C LEU A 43 2.32 -10.68 -4.12
N TYR A 44 1.48 -9.72 -3.86
CA TYR A 44 0.94 -9.53 -2.51
C TYR A 44 -0.04 -10.64 -2.18
N LEU A 45 0.14 -11.24 -1.01
CA LEU A 45 -0.74 -12.30 -0.53
C LEU A 45 -1.49 -11.79 0.68
N PRO A 46 -2.72 -11.34 0.51
CA PRO A 46 -3.49 -10.84 1.64
C PRO A 46 -3.85 -11.97 2.60
N SER A 47 -4.03 -11.61 3.85
CA SER A 47 -4.40 -12.61 4.84
C SER A 47 -5.85 -13.04 4.70
N ARG A 48 -6.66 -12.28 3.99
CA ARG A 48 -8.07 -12.59 3.81
C ARG A 48 -8.47 -12.36 2.37
N PRO A 49 -9.26 -13.26 1.81
CA PRO A 49 -9.65 -14.56 2.36
C PRO A 49 -8.46 -15.51 2.34
N ARG A 50 -8.51 -16.52 3.17
CA ARG A 50 -7.38 -17.44 3.25
C ARG A 50 -7.16 -18.18 1.94
N LYS A 51 -8.24 -18.53 1.26
CA LYS A 51 -8.17 -19.16 -0.04
C LYS A 51 -9.11 -18.41 -0.97
N PRO A 52 -8.60 -17.42 -1.68
CA PRO A 52 -9.47 -16.66 -2.57
C PRO A 52 -9.94 -17.51 -3.73
N LYS A 53 -11.21 -17.42 -4.04
CA LYS A 53 -11.76 -18.05 -5.22
C LYS A 53 -11.43 -17.27 -6.47
N ARG A 54 -11.31 -15.97 -6.34
CA ARG A 54 -11.05 -15.10 -7.47
C ARG A 54 -10.36 -13.85 -6.99
N THR A 55 -9.32 -13.45 -7.69
CA THR A 55 -8.63 -12.20 -7.40
C THR A 55 -8.64 -11.34 -8.65
N ARG A 56 -9.08 -10.10 -8.50
CA ARG A 56 -9.10 -9.15 -9.60
C ARG A 56 -8.30 -7.94 -9.22
N ILE A 57 -7.51 -7.42 -10.14
CA ILE A 57 -6.68 -6.26 -9.90
C ILE A 57 -7.10 -5.18 -10.89
N TYR A 58 -7.54 -4.04 -10.37
CA TYR A 58 -7.98 -2.91 -11.17
C TYR A 58 -6.97 -1.79 -11.09
N ARG A 59 -6.79 -1.07 -12.18
CA ARG A 59 -5.94 0.10 -12.18
C ARG A 59 -6.72 1.29 -11.62
N THR A 60 -6.11 2.03 -10.70
CA THR A 60 -6.72 3.25 -10.18
C THR A 60 -5.86 4.44 -10.56
N ALA A 61 -6.30 5.64 -10.26
CA ALA A 61 -5.57 6.84 -10.62
C ALA A 61 -4.19 6.90 -9.94
N ASP A 62 -4.08 6.39 -8.73
CA ASP A 62 -2.85 6.47 -7.96
C ASP A 62 -2.26 5.10 -7.64
N GLY A 63 -2.72 4.04 -8.30
CA GLY A 63 -2.16 2.72 -8.06
C GLY A 63 -3.07 1.62 -8.55
N TRP A 64 -3.38 0.68 -7.64
CA TRP A 64 -4.18 -0.49 -7.99
C TRP A 64 -5.10 -0.86 -6.86
N ALA A 65 -6.21 -1.49 -7.19
CA ALA A 65 -7.13 -2.05 -6.20
C ALA A 65 -7.24 -3.55 -6.46
N MET A 66 -7.08 -4.33 -5.40
CA MET A 66 -7.19 -5.78 -5.47
C MET A 66 -8.47 -6.21 -4.78
N ILE A 67 -9.31 -6.96 -5.49
CA ILE A 67 -10.54 -7.48 -4.93
C ILE A 67 -10.42 -9.00 -4.85
N CYS A 68 -10.57 -9.54 -3.65
CA CYS A 68 -10.45 -10.96 -3.43
C CYS A 68 -11.77 -11.51 -2.96
N ASP A 69 -12.33 -12.44 -3.72
CA ASP A 69 -13.60 -13.06 -3.38
C ASP A 69 -13.36 -14.35 -2.62
N GLY A 70 -14.03 -14.52 -1.50
CA GLY A 70 -13.93 -15.73 -0.72
C GLY A 70 -14.98 -16.75 -1.08
N ALA A 71 -14.86 -17.94 -0.50
CA ALA A 71 -15.73 -19.06 -0.83
C ALA A 71 -17.17 -18.84 -0.38
N ALA A 72 -17.37 -18.05 0.66
CA ALA A 72 -18.70 -17.84 1.20
C ALA A 72 -19.36 -16.56 0.69
N GLY A 73 -18.87 -16.02 -0.42
CA GLY A 73 -19.48 -14.83 -1.00
C GLY A 73 -18.93 -13.53 -0.47
N GLN A 74 -17.96 -13.54 0.44
CA GLN A 74 -17.37 -12.32 0.91
C GLN A 74 -16.43 -11.74 -0.14
N SER A 75 -16.25 -10.42 -0.09
CA SER A 75 -15.26 -9.75 -0.90
C SER A 75 -14.39 -8.87 -0.01
N PHE A 76 -13.11 -8.89 -0.27
CA PHE A 76 -12.16 -8.09 0.48
C PHE A 76 -11.40 -7.18 -0.48
N ALA A 77 -11.29 -5.92 -0.12
CA ALA A 77 -10.68 -4.92 -1.01
C ALA A 77 -9.39 -4.40 -0.38
N TYR A 78 -8.36 -4.30 -1.21
CA TYR A 78 -7.07 -3.77 -0.80
C TYR A 78 -6.68 -2.71 -1.81
N ARG A 79 -6.35 -1.51 -1.33
CA ARG A 79 -6.00 -0.42 -2.23
C ARG A 79 -4.54 -0.10 -2.06
N PHE A 80 -3.82 -0.13 -3.18
CA PHE A 80 -2.38 0.15 -3.20
C PHE A 80 -2.18 1.50 -3.85
N MET A 81 -1.40 2.36 -3.20
CA MET A 81 -1.22 3.73 -3.64
C MET A 81 0.24 4.09 -3.75
N LEU A 82 0.54 4.88 -4.77
CA LEU A 82 1.86 5.43 -4.96
C LEU A 82 1.83 6.87 -4.48
N CYS A 83 2.65 7.20 -3.50
CA CYS A 83 2.64 8.52 -2.90
C CYS A 83 4.05 9.09 -2.86
N GLU A 84 4.19 10.32 -3.29
CA GLU A 84 5.49 10.98 -3.25
C GLU A 84 5.77 11.50 -1.86
N LEU A 85 6.96 11.25 -1.36
CA LEU A 85 7.36 11.78 -0.06
C LEU A 85 7.52 13.28 -0.15
N GLU A 86 6.82 13.99 0.69
CA GLU A 86 6.88 15.44 0.69
C GLU A 86 7.73 15.97 1.81
N TRP A 87 7.71 15.34 2.96
CA TRP A 87 8.44 15.83 4.12
C TRP A 87 8.80 14.68 5.05
N ASP A 88 9.98 14.77 5.64
CA ASP A 88 10.49 13.75 6.53
C ASP A 88 11.27 14.46 7.63
N SER A 89 10.92 14.20 8.87
CA SER A 89 11.59 14.86 9.99
C SER A 89 12.98 14.32 10.29
N GLY A 90 13.35 13.23 9.64
CA GLY A 90 14.61 12.56 9.92
C GLY A 90 14.45 11.45 10.94
N PRO A 91 15.53 10.74 11.23
CA PRO A 91 15.46 9.60 12.14
C PRO A 91 15.02 10.03 13.54
N ALA A 92 14.30 9.16 14.19
CA ALA A 92 13.74 9.46 15.51
C ALA A 92 14.80 9.64 16.57
N ASP A 93 15.98 9.06 16.38
CA ASP A 93 17.04 9.18 17.37
C ASP A 93 17.90 10.42 17.18
N GLU A 94 17.62 11.22 16.16
CA GLU A 94 18.35 12.45 15.96
C GLU A 94 17.70 13.55 16.78
N PRO A 95 18.50 14.41 17.41
CA PRO A 95 17.89 15.49 18.17
C PRO A 95 17.17 16.46 17.25
N LYS A 96 16.01 16.87 17.65
CA LYS A 96 15.27 17.89 16.95
C LYS A 96 15.79 19.23 17.45
N THR A 97 15.80 20.19 16.58
CA THR A 97 16.46 21.43 16.98
C THR A 97 15.53 22.58 17.21
N VAL A 98 14.36 22.52 16.74
CA VAL A 98 13.60 23.74 16.71
C VAL A 98 12.66 23.88 17.83
N TRP A 99 11.85 22.97 18.02
CA TRP A 99 10.88 23.11 19.04
C TRP A 99 10.94 21.96 19.94
N GLN A 100 12.15 21.54 20.15
CA GLN A 100 12.29 20.47 21.00
C GLN A 100 12.10 20.84 22.30
#